data_f186585c62695183836e37a3db2f90e5
#
_entry.id   f186585c62695183836e37a3db2f90e5
#
_cell.length_a   1.000
_cell.length_b   1.000
_cell.length_c   1.000
_cell.angle_alpha   90.00
_cell.angle_beta   90.00
_cell.angle_gamma   90.00
#
_symmetry.space_group_name_H-M   'P 1'
#
loop_
_entity.id
_entity.type
_entity.pdbx_description
1 polymer ?
#
loop_
_entity_poly.entity_id
_entity_poly.type
_entity_poly.pdbx_seq_one_letter_code
_entity_poly.pdbx_strand_id
1 'polypeptide(L)'
;MSNTIIIDSETIPFEDGQTIMEAATAAGVYIPHLCHHPEFTPHGSCKLCTVRVNGRICSACTFPAKVGQEVLNNTKELNDDREKLTQMLFVEGNHFCPACEKTGNCQLQAVAYHLNMLDDHYPHFYPNREIDASHPDVMIDHNRCILCTLCVRASRQQDGKEVFAMSGGRSIHKHLIVNSASGLLKDTDLDVTDRAAHICPTGAILIKRTGYQVPIGQRIYDQQAIDQVSIEKEPSHGE
;
A
#
# COMPACT_ATOMS: atom_id res chain seq x y z
N MET A 1 34.96 1.96 1.74
CA MET A 1 34.26 1.09 2.72
C MET A 1 32.80 1.12 2.33
N SER A 2 32.15 -0.04 2.21
CA SER A 2 30.72 -0.06 1.91
C SER A 2 29.95 0.46 3.13
N ASN A 3 29.00 1.38 2.90
CA ASN A 3 28.10 1.85 3.94
C ASN A 3 27.20 0.69 4.35
N THR A 4 27.06 0.43 5.65
CA THR A 4 26.22 -0.64 6.17
C THR A 4 25.38 -0.19 7.36
N ILE A 5 24.17 -0.76 7.46
CA ILE A 5 23.29 -0.74 8.65
C ILE A 5 23.06 -2.16 9.12
N ILE A 6 22.58 -2.34 10.32
CA ILE A 6 22.19 -3.65 10.87
C ILE A 6 20.67 -3.67 10.98
N ILE A 7 20.00 -4.63 10.33
CA ILE A 7 18.54 -4.85 10.46
C ILE A 7 18.34 -6.25 11.04
N ASP A 8 17.68 -6.35 12.19
CA ASP A 8 17.41 -7.60 12.92
C ASP A 8 18.64 -8.54 13.00
N SER A 9 19.82 -7.95 13.29
CA SER A 9 21.12 -8.63 13.38
C SER A 9 21.80 -8.97 12.05
N GLU A 10 21.21 -8.66 10.89
CA GLU A 10 21.82 -8.82 9.58
C GLU A 10 22.51 -7.52 9.12
N THR A 11 23.71 -7.62 8.58
CA THR A 11 24.45 -6.47 8.04
C THR A 11 24.00 -6.22 6.61
N ILE A 12 23.37 -5.08 6.39
CA ILE A 12 22.77 -4.69 5.11
C ILE A 12 23.58 -3.53 4.51
N PRO A 13 24.09 -3.69 3.27
CA PRO A 13 24.72 -2.59 2.54
C PRO A 13 23.67 -1.57 2.10
N PHE A 14 24.06 -0.30 2.00
CA PHE A 14 23.22 0.75 1.46
C PHE A 14 24.05 1.79 0.69
N GLU A 15 23.39 2.53 -0.20
CA GLU A 15 23.94 3.64 -0.96
C GLU A 15 23.58 4.98 -0.30
N ASP A 16 24.44 5.98 -0.47
CA ASP A 16 24.19 7.32 0.07
C ASP A 16 22.87 7.89 -0.48
N GLY A 17 22.03 8.38 0.42
CA GLY A 17 20.72 8.93 0.08
C GLY A 17 19.56 7.96 0.21
N GLN A 18 19.82 6.65 0.29
CA GLN A 18 18.76 5.66 0.50
C GLN A 18 18.08 5.81 1.87
N THR A 19 16.81 5.49 1.91
CA THR A 19 16.06 5.24 3.15
C THR A 19 16.35 3.84 3.67
N ILE A 20 15.99 3.58 4.94
CA ILE A 20 16.08 2.24 5.52
C ILE A 20 15.23 1.23 4.72
N MET A 21 14.06 1.66 4.22
CA MET A 21 13.19 0.81 3.39
C MET A 21 13.86 0.41 2.08
N GLU A 22 14.50 1.36 1.38
CA GLU A 22 15.19 1.08 0.12
C GLU A 22 16.38 0.16 0.32
N ALA A 23 17.18 0.37 1.38
CA ALA A 23 18.28 -0.52 1.73
C ALA A 23 17.78 -1.94 2.08
N ALA A 24 16.72 -2.06 2.89
CA ALA A 24 16.11 -3.32 3.25
C ALA A 24 15.60 -4.09 2.03
N THR A 25 14.87 -3.38 1.16
CA THR A 25 14.34 -3.95 -0.10
C THR A 25 15.45 -4.46 -1.01
N ALA A 26 16.52 -3.69 -1.21
CA ALA A 26 17.66 -4.10 -2.03
C ALA A 26 18.37 -5.35 -1.49
N ALA A 27 18.31 -5.57 -0.18
CA ALA A 27 18.86 -6.75 0.49
C ALA A 27 17.86 -7.91 0.64
N GLY A 28 16.62 -7.79 0.15
CA GLY A 28 15.59 -8.81 0.28
C GLY A 28 14.96 -8.89 1.68
N VAL A 29 15.14 -7.87 2.51
CA VAL A 29 14.53 -7.80 3.85
C VAL A 29 13.17 -7.10 3.76
N TYR A 30 12.11 -7.84 4.05
CA TYR A 30 10.76 -7.29 4.02
C TYR A 30 10.45 -6.43 5.26
N ILE A 31 9.97 -5.22 5.02
CA ILE A 31 9.40 -4.33 6.04
C ILE A 31 7.94 -4.07 5.64
N PRO A 32 6.94 -4.44 6.47
CA PRO A 32 5.53 -4.27 6.13
C PRO A 32 5.18 -2.83 5.76
N HIS A 33 4.43 -2.65 4.66
CA HIS A 33 4.02 -1.33 4.18
C HIS A 33 2.81 -1.42 3.26
N LEU A 34 2.09 -0.29 3.07
CA LEU A 34 0.96 -0.16 2.13
C LEU A 34 0.99 1.15 1.35
N CYS A 35 1.63 2.20 1.87
CA CYS A 35 1.69 3.49 1.20
C CYS A 35 3.04 3.78 0.55
N HIS A 36 3.98 2.83 0.61
CA HIS A 36 5.27 2.92 -0.06
C HIS A 36 5.23 2.16 -1.39
N HIS A 37 5.88 2.71 -2.39
CA HIS A 37 6.23 2.07 -3.65
C HIS A 37 7.53 2.69 -4.15
N PRO A 38 8.49 1.91 -4.69
CA PRO A 38 9.81 2.44 -5.09
C PRO A 38 9.73 3.47 -6.21
N GLU A 39 8.71 3.45 -7.04
CA GLU A 39 8.52 4.42 -8.14
C GLU A 39 8.15 5.82 -7.66
N PHE A 40 7.73 6.02 -6.41
CA PHE A 40 7.19 7.29 -5.94
C PHE A 40 7.89 7.81 -4.69
N THR A 41 7.94 9.12 -4.57
CA THR A 41 8.43 9.77 -3.35
C THR A 41 7.70 9.24 -2.11
N PRO A 42 8.42 8.77 -1.07
CA PRO A 42 7.80 8.21 0.14
C PRO A 42 6.87 9.21 0.84
N HIS A 43 5.73 8.72 1.35
CA HIS A 43 4.72 9.54 2.04
C HIS A 43 4.65 9.29 3.55
N GLY A 44 4.93 8.07 4.00
CA GLY A 44 4.99 7.70 5.42
C GLY A 44 3.66 7.76 6.18
N SER A 45 2.51 7.58 5.50
CA SER A 45 1.19 7.75 6.12
C SER A 45 0.66 6.51 6.84
N CYS A 46 0.85 5.30 6.30
CA CYS A 46 0.23 4.08 6.84
C CYS A 46 0.87 3.60 8.15
N LYS A 47 2.07 4.02 8.47
CA LYS A 47 2.85 3.65 9.67
C LYS A 47 3.18 2.16 9.83
N LEU A 48 2.81 1.30 8.89
CA LEU A 48 3.17 -0.12 8.94
C LEU A 48 4.68 -0.36 8.84
N CYS A 49 5.41 0.53 8.14
CA CYS A 49 6.87 0.48 8.05
C CYS A 49 7.60 1.05 9.28
N THR A 50 6.91 1.16 10.42
CA THR A 50 7.52 1.60 11.66
C THR A 50 8.57 0.60 12.13
N VAL A 51 9.76 1.11 12.41
CA VAL A 51 10.93 0.38 12.93
C VAL A 51 11.52 1.12 14.13
N ARG A 52 12.37 0.44 14.88
CA ARG A 52 13.13 1.07 15.98
C ARG A 52 14.59 1.20 15.56
N VAL A 53 15.09 2.44 15.43
CA VAL A 53 16.48 2.74 15.03
C VAL A 53 17.22 3.32 16.23
N ASN A 54 18.25 2.63 16.71
CA ASN A 54 19.01 3.02 17.90
C ASN A 54 18.08 3.41 19.07
N GLY A 55 17.03 2.61 19.31
CA GLY A 55 16.03 2.84 20.36
C GLY A 55 14.91 3.83 20.03
N ARG A 56 14.95 4.54 18.90
CA ARG A 56 13.93 5.53 18.49
C ARG A 56 12.98 4.96 17.44
N ILE A 57 11.70 5.23 17.60
CA ILE A 57 10.65 4.86 16.64
C ILE A 57 10.68 5.80 15.43
N CYS A 58 10.71 5.25 14.21
CA CYS A 58 10.64 6.00 12.96
C CYS A 58 9.99 5.17 11.84
N SER A 59 9.65 5.83 10.72
CA SER A 59 9.09 5.15 9.53
C SER A 59 10.24 4.84 8.56
N ALA A 60 10.50 3.56 8.29
CA ALA A 60 11.62 3.13 7.44
C ALA A 60 11.57 3.73 6.03
N CYS A 61 10.38 3.95 5.46
CA CYS A 61 10.23 4.50 4.11
C CYS A 61 10.63 5.97 3.96
N THR A 62 10.78 6.73 5.08
CA THR A 62 11.15 8.15 5.05
C THR A 62 12.40 8.46 5.86
N PHE A 63 12.92 7.50 6.60
CA PHE A 63 14.07 7.69 7.46
C PHE A 63 15.36 7.29 6.72
N PRO A 64 16.35 8.19 6.60
CA PRO A 64 17.57 7.91 5.85
C PRO A 64 18.42 6.83 6.53
N ALA A 65 18.98 5.94 5.74
CA ALA A 65 19.99 4.99 6.17
C ALA A 65 21.30 5.73 6.47
N LYS A 66 21.96 5.38 7.57
CA LYS A 66 23.25 5.95 8.00
C LYS A 66 24.12 4.88 8.62
N VAL A 67 25.41 4.95 8.38
CA VAL A 67 26.40 4.02 8.97
C VAL A 67 26.26 3.96 10.50
N GLY A 68 26.29 2.75 11.05
CA GLY A 68 26.21 2.50 12.50
C GLY A 68 24.80 2.51 13.07
N GLN A 69 23.76 2.53 12.23
CA GLN A 69 22.40 2.32 12.71
C GLN A 69 22.12 0.85 12.97
N GLU A 70 21.51 0.58 14.15
CA GLU A 70 20.88 -0.69 14.48
C GLU A 70 19.37 -0.53 14.37
N VAL A 71 18.75 -1.33 13.50
CA VAL A 71 17.34 -1.29 13.16
C VAL A 71 16.67 -2.57 13.63
N LEU A 72 15.66 -2.45 14.48
CA LEU A 72 14.77 -3.55 14.83
C LEU A 72 13.50 -3.41 14.00
N ASN A 73 13.21 -4.42 13.20
CA ASN A 73 12.04 -4.50 12.34
C ASN A 73 11.07 -5.59 12.82
N ASN A 74 11.57 -6.79 13.08
CA ASN A 74 10.74 -7.95 13.43
C ASN A 74 10.77 -8.20 14.95
N THR A 75 10.10 -7.35 15.73
CA THR A 75 9.89 -7.55 17.16
C THR A 75 8.40 -7.76 17.45
N LYS A 76 8.10 -8.48 18.54
CA LYS A 76 6.72 -8.70 18.97
C LYS A 76 5.96 -7.37 19.12
N GLU A 77 6.56 -6.38 19.79
CA GLU A 77 5.95 -5.05 20.01
C GLU A 77 5.57 -4.36 18.69
N LEU A 78 6.50 -4.33 17.73
CA LEU A 78 6.27 -3.71 16.43
C LEU A 78 5.20 -4.46 15.62
N ASN A 79 5.20 -5.79 15.69
CA ASN A 79 4.22 -6.60 14.98
C ASN A 79 2.83 -6.48 15.62
N ASP A 80 2.71 -6.42 16.95
CA ASP A 80 1.46 -6.15 17.66
C ASP A 80 0.87 -4.77 17.26
N ASP A 81 1.72 -3.75 17.09
CA ASP A 81 1.28 -2.42 16.65
C ASP A 81 0.88 -2.41 15.16
N ARG A 82 1.60 -3.11 14.31
CA ARG A 82 1.26 -3.29 12.88
C ARG A 82 -0.06 -4.04 12.70
N GLU A 83 -0.29 -5.08 13.50
CA GLU A 83 -1.55 -5.82 13.52
C GLU A 83 -2.72 -4.90 13.86
N LYS A 84 -2.64 -4.12 14.95
CA LYS A 84 -3.68 -3.14 15.33
C LYS A 84 -3.94 -2.11 14.24
N LEU A 85 -2.89 -1.57 13.61
CA LEU A 85 -3.02 -0.64 12.48
C LEU A 85 -3.74 -1.29 11.30
N THR A 86 -3.42 -2.55 11.01
CA THR A 86 -4.06 -3.30 9.92
C THR A 86 -5.53 -3.57 10.26
N GLN A 87 -5.85 -3.98 11.49
CA GLN A 87 -7.22 -4.15 11.98
C GLN A 87 -8.04 -2.86 11.82
N MET A 88 -7.47 -1.70 12.19
CA MET A 88 -8.13 -0.40 12.01
C MET A 88 -8.44 -0.11 10.54
N LEU A 89 -7.54 -0.44 9.60
CA LEU A 89 -7.79 -0.26 8.17
C LEU A 89 -8.96 -1.13 7.68
N PHE A 90 -9.13 -2.33 8.22
CA PHE A 90 -10.25 -3.21 7.88
C PHE A 90 -11.58 -2.67 8.42
N VAL A 91 -11.64 -2.22 9.67
CA VAL A 91 -12.90 -1.75 10.27
C VAL A 91 -13.33 -0.36 9.81
N GLU A 92 -12.38 0.49 9.39
CA GLU A 92 -12.67 1.81 8.80
C GLU A 92 -13.21 1.72 7.37
N GLY A 93 -12.90 0.65 6.66
CA GLY A 93 -13.37 0.37 5.33
C GLY A 93 -14.57 -0.58 5.32
N ASN A 94 -14.96 -1.00 4.12
CA ASN A 94 -15.91 -2.07 3.90
C ASN A 94 -15.24 -3.14 3.03
N HIS A 95 -14.37 -3.92 3.68
CA HIS A 95 -13.51 -4.91 3.02
C HIS A 95 -14.13 -6.30 3.10
N PHE A 96 -15.04 -6.61 2.17
CA PHE A 96 -15.62 -7.95 2.08
C PHE A 96 -14.76 -8.85 1.18
N CYS A 97 -13.66 -9.37 1.71
CA CYS A 97 -12.64 -10.13 0.97
C CYS A 97 -13.18 -11.31 0.16
N PRO A 98 -14.13 -12.14 0.65
CA PRO A 98 -14.63 -13.28 -0.13
C PRO A 98 -15.27 -12.92 -1.46
N ALA A 99 -15.82 -11.71 -1.60
CA ALA A 99 -16.45 -11.22 -2.83
C ALA A 99 -15.71 -10.05 -3.47
N CYS A 100 -14.45 -9.82 -3.09
CA CYS A 100 -13.63 -8.75 -3.66
C CYS A 100 -12.83 -9.25 -4.86
N GLU A 101 -12.89 -8.52 -5.95
CA GLU A 101 -12.16 -8.82 -7.19
C GLU A 101 -10.63 -8.79 -7.02
N LYS A 102 -10.15 -8.07 -6.00
CA LYS A 102 -8.71 -7.95 -5.67
C LYS A 102 -8.20 -9.07 -4.75
N THR A 103 -9.09 -9.92 -4.22
CA THR A 103 -8.71 -11.03 -3.31
C THR A 103 -7.60 -11.88 -3.92
N GLY A 104 -6.58 -12.21 -3.11
CA GLY A 104 -5.38 -12.96 -3.52
C GLY A 104 -4.32 -12.12 -4.25
N ASN A 105 -4.68 -10.90 -4.70
CA ASN A 105 -3.76 -9.90 -5.24
C ASN A 105 -3.81 -8.58 -4.44
N CYS A 106 -4.39 -8.60 -3.24
CA CYS A 106 -4.57 -7.44 -2.37
C CYS A 106 -3.44 -7.38 -1.34
N GLN A 107 -2.66 -6.30 -1.36
CA GLN A 107 -1.55 -6.11 -0.40
C GLN A 107 -2.06 -5.96 1.04
N LEU A 108 -3.20 -5.30 1.27
CA LEU A 108 -3.79 -5.19 2.61
C LEU A 108 -4.11 -6.58 3.19
N GLN A 109 -4.71 -7.46 2.39
CA GLN A 109 -4.99 -8.84 2.77
C GLN A 109 -3.69 -9.63 3.03
N ALA A 110 -2.71 -9.48 2.18
CA ALA A 110 -1.42 -10.17 2.31
C ALA A 110 -0.61 -9.71 3.53
N VAL A 111 -0.64 -8.41 3.86
CA VAL A 111 -0.06 -7.88 5.10
C VAL A 111 -0.78 -8.45 6.33
N ALA A 112 -2.11 -8.56 6.30
CA ALA A 112 -2.87 -9.16 7.40
C ALA A 112 -2.46 -10.63 7.62
N TYR A 113 -2.30 -11.42 6.57
CA TYR A 113 -1.79 -12.80 6.68
C TYR A 113 -0.36 -12.86 7.21
N HIS A 114 0.52 -11.98 6.74
CA HIS A 114 1.92 -11.90 7.22
C HIS A 114 2.00 -11.60 8.72
N LEU A 115 1.08 -10.78 9.23
CA LEU A 115 0.99 -10.44 10.66
C LEU A 115 0.20 -11.46 11.49
N ASN A 116 -0.26 -12.57 10.90
CA ASN A 116 -1.13 -13.56 11.52
C ASN A 116 -2.43 -12.97 12.09
N MET A 117 -2.94 -11.91 11.51
CA MET A 117 -4.20 -11.29 11.87
C MET A 117 -5.36 -12.22 11.47
N LEU A 118 -6.05 -12.79 12.46
CA LEU A 118 -7.14 -13.75 12.26
C LEU A 118 -8.52 -13.08 12.25
N ASP A 119 -8.63 -11.94 12.90
CA ASP A 119 -9.85 -11.13 12.99
C ASP A 119 -9.49 -9.64 13.11
N ASP A 120 -10.47 -8.79 13.11
CA ASP A 120 -10.31 -7.33 13.14
C ASP A 120 -10.54 -6.71 14.53
N HIS A 121 -10.93 -7.48 15.54
CA HIS A 121 -11.09 -7.13 16.96
C HIS A 121 -11.93 -5.89 17.28
N TYR A 122 -12.01 -4.92 16.37
CA TYR A 122 -12.70 -3.65 16.59
C TYR A 122 -14.10 -3.66 15.97
N PRO A 123 -15.05 -2.89 16.52
CA PRO A 123 -16.35 -2.71 15.87
C PRO A 123 -16.20 -2.09 14.48
N HIS A 124 -16.83 -2.68 13.48
CA HIS A 124 -16.86 -2.13 12.13
C HIS A 124 -17.67 -0.86 12.03
N PHE A 125 -17.18 0.11 11.27
CA PHE A 125 -17.88 1.36 11.00
C PHE A 125 -18.92 1.24 9.88
N TYR A 126 -18.74 0.24 8.98
CA TYR A 126 -19.58 0.02 7.81
C TYR A 126 -19.89 1.30 7.03
N PRO A 127 -18.88 2.02 6.58
CA PRO A 127 -19.10 3.28 5.88
C PRO A 127 -19.92 3.02 4.62
N ASN A 128 -20.79 3.97 4.28
CA ASN A 128 -21.50 3.99 3.00
C ASN A 128 -20.94 5.13 2.16
N ARG A 129 -19.84 4.83 1.45
CA ARG A 129 -19.17 5.76 0.56
C ARG A 129 -19.56 5.47 -0.88
N GLU A 130 -19.43 6.45 -1.74
CA GLU A 130 -19.80 6.34 -3.14
C GLU A 130 -18.93 5.34 -3.90
N ILE A 131 -19.53 4.71 -4.91
CA ILE A 131 -18.86 3.90 -5.91
C ILE A 131 -19.02 4.64 -7.24
N ASP A 132 -17.91 5.04 -7.85
CA ASP A 132 -17.93 5.65 -9.17
C ASP A 132 -17.50 4.63 -10.24
N ALA A 133 -18.46 4.22 -11.05
CA ALA A 133 -18.27 3.34 -12.19
C ALA A 133 -18.56 4.07 -13.52
N SER A 134 -18.46 5.40 -13.54
CA SER A 134 -18.80 6.23 -14.70
C SER A 134 -17.81 6.12 -15.86
N HIS A 135 -16.51 5.86 -15.58
CA HIS A 135 -15.52 5.61 -16.63
C HIS A 135 -15.78 4.26 -17.33
N PRO A 136 -15.56 4.14 -18.65
CA PRO A 136 -15.84 2.89 -19.38
C PRO A 136 -15.08 1.68 -18.84
N ASP A 137 -13.82 1.82 -18.46
CA ASP A 137 -12.92 0.71 -18.16
C ASP A 137 -12.42 0.66 -16.71
N VAL A 138 -12.54 1.75 -15.95
CA VAL A 138 -12.06 1.84 -14.56
C VAL A 138 -13.23 2.16 -13.64
N MET A 139 -13.17 1.65 -12.41
CA MET A 139 -14.10 2.03 -11.35
C MET A 139 -13.34 2.32 -10.04
N ILE A 140 -13.92 3.14 -9.19
CA ILE A 140 -13.44 3.38 -7.84
C ILE A 140 -14.54 3.08 -6.82
N ASP A 141 -14.20 2.26 -5.83
CA ASP A 141 -15.00 2.00 -4.64
C ASP A 141 -14.33 2.64 -3.43
N HIS A 142 -14.86 3.79 -3.00
CA HIS A 142 -14.31 4.53 -1.87
C HIS A 142 -14.45 3.79 -0.53
N ASN A 143 -15.30 2.77 -0.44
CA ASN A 143 -15.43 1.94 0.76
C ASN A 143 -14.20 1.10 1.04
N ARG A 144 -13.39 0.80 0.01
CA ARG A 144 -12.18 -0.01 0.10
C ARG A 144 -10.89 0.83 0.13
N CYS A 145 -11.02 2.16 0.15
CA CYS A 145 -9.88 3.07 0.11
C CYS A 145 -9.24 3.23 1.49
N ILE A 146 -7.95 2.92 1.61
CA ILE A 146 -7.14 3.05 2.82
C ILE A 146 -6.35 4.36 2.89
N LEU A 147 -6.62 5.33 2.03
CA LEU A 147 -6.01 6.66 1.97
C LEU A 147 -4.47 6.63 1.84
N CYS A 148 -3.92 5.62 1.18
CA CYS A 148 -2.46 5.45 1.00
C CYS A 148 -1.83 6.47 0.05
N THR A 149 -2.62 7.18 -0.74
CA THR A 149 -2.20 8.20 -1.73
C THR A 149 -1.37 7.69 -2.91
N LEU A 150 -1.25 6.38 -3.12
CA LEU A 150 -0.47 5.84 -4.25
C LEU A 150 -1.05 6.30 -5.60
N CYS A 151 -2.37 6.22 -5.81
CA CYS A 151 -3.03 6.69 -7.03
C CYS A 151 -2.83 8.20 -7.27
N VAL A 152 -2.84 9.01 -6.22
CA VAL A 152 -2.59 10.47 -6.32
C VAL A 152 -1.17 10.74 -6.81
N ARG A 153 -0.19 10.02 -6.26
CA ARG A 153 1.21 10.17 -6.64
C ARG A 153 1.49 9.62 -8.04
N ALA A 154 0.92 8.46 -8.38
CA ALA A 154 1.03 7.87 -9.71
C ALA A 154 0.46 8.81 -10.78
N SER A 155 -0.79 9.26 -10.60
CA SER A 155 -1.44 10.18 -11.54
C SER A 155 -0.65 11.46 -11.76
N ARG A 156 -0.01 11.99 -10.69
CA ARG A 156 0.78 13.21 -10.78
C ARG A 156 2.19 13.00 -11.32
N GLN A 157 2.91 11.98 -10.83
CA GLN A 157 4.36 11.83 -11.06
C GLN A 157 4.67 11.04 -12.33
N GLN A 158 3.82 10.07 -12.70
CA GLN A 158 4.02 9.26 -13.90
C GLN A 158 3.07 9.61 -15.03
N ASP A 159 1.75 9.74 -14.73
CA ASP A 159 0.76 9.97 -15.75
C ASP A 159 0.65 11.46 -16.15
N GLY A 160 1.11 12.38 -15.26
CA GLY A 160 1.06 13.84 -15.50
C GLY A 160 -0.36 14.43 -15.57
N LYS A 161 -1.36 13.72 -15.01
CA LYS A 161 -2.79 14.01 -15.20
C LYS A 161 -3.50 14.57 -13.95
N GLU A 162 -3.01 14.35 -12.74
CA GLU A 162 -3.64 14.77 -11.49
C GLU A 162 -5.11 14.37 -11.33
N VAL A 163 -5.49 13.18 -11.84
CA VAL A 163 -6.88 12.67 -11.79
C VAL A 163 -7.40 12.53 -10.36
N PHE A 164 -6.53 12.17 -9.42
CA PHE A 164 -6.87 11.95 -8.03
C PHE A 164 -6.25 12.99 -7.12
N ALA A 165 -7.00 13.39 -6.10
CA ALA A 165 -6.50 14.32 -5.06
C ALA A 165 -7.05 13.92 -3.67
N MET A 166 -6.42 14.47 -2.63
CA MET A 166 -6.91 14.32 -1.25
C MET A 166 -7.66 15.57 -0.82
N SER A 167 -8.83 15.40 -0.22
CA SER A 167 -9.65 16.45 0.39
C SER A 167 -9.84 16.20 1.88
N GLY A 168 -10.40 17.16 2.62
CA GLY A 168 -10.69 17.06 4.06
C GLY A 168 -9.51 17.38 4.99
N GLY A 169 -8.38 17.81 4.46
CA GLY A 169 -7.22 18.26 5.24
C GLY A 169 -6.64 17.15 6.13
N ARG A 170 -6.41 17.48 7.42
CA ARG A 170 -5.88 16.55 8.45
C ARG A 170 -6.96 15.99 9.38
N SER A 171 -8.23 16.20 9.05
CA SER A 171 -9.34 15.75 9.85
C SER A 171 -9.77 14.31 9.57
N ILE A 172 -10.71 13.81 10.36
CA ILE A 172 -11.40 12.54 10.11
C ILE A 172 -12.22 12.55 8.80
N HIS A 173 -12.42 13.73 8.21
CA HIS A 173 -13.07 13.90 6.92
C HIS A 173 -12.13 13.77 5.73
N LYS A 174 -10.86 13.39 5.96
CA LYS A 174 -9.91 13.12 4.89
C LYS A 174 -10.44 12.01 3.98
N HIS A 175 -10.52 12.31 2.69
CA HIS A 175 -10.97 11.35 1.68
C HIS A 175 -10.30 11.59 0.33
N LEU A 176 -10.31 10.57 -0.50
CA LEU A 176 -9.87 10.65 -1.88
C LEU A 176 -10.99 11.24 -2.72
N ILE A 177 -10.66 12.16 -3.61
CA ILE A 177 -11.57 12.74 -4.60
C ILE A 177 -11.06 12.50 -6.00
N VAL A 178 -11.99 12.48 -6.96
CA VAL A 178 -11.71 12.56 -8.40
C VAL A 178 -11.68 14.04 -8.78
N ASN A 179 -10.56 14.47 -9.34
CA ASN A 179 -10.29 15.87 -9.67
C ASN A 179 -10.89 16.23 -11.04
N SER A 180 -12.21 16.30 -11.11
CA SER A 180 -12.96 16.71 -12.28
C SER A 180 -14.09 17.66 -11.90
N ALA A 181 -14.69 18.34 -12.88
CA ALA A 181 -15.77 19.30 -12.65
C ALA A 181 -17.01 18.66 -12.00
N SER A 182 -17.29 17.39 -12.32
CA SER A 182 -18.42 16.64 -11.72
C SER A 182 -18.01 15.80 -10.51
N GLY A 183 -16.71 15.64 -10.23
CA GLY A 183 -16.20 14.69 -9.26
C GLY A 183 -16.24 13.23 -9.72
N LEU A 184 -16.53 12.96 -11.01
CA LEU A 184 -16.66 11.62 -11.56
C LEU A 184 -15.53 11.28 -12.54
N LEU A 185 -15.14 10.01 -12.58
CA LEU A 185 -14.08 9.47 -13.44
C LEU A 185 -14.36 9.71 -14.94
N LYS A 186 -15.61 9.68 -15.39
CA LYS A 186 -15.98 9.91 -16.80
C LYS A 186 -15.57 11.28 -17.34
N ASP A 187 -15.41 12.26 -16.48
CA ASP A 187 -15.06 13.63 -16.84
C ASP A 187 -13.58 13.95 -16.58
N THR A 188 -12.75 12.91 -16.52
CA THR A 188 -11.29 12.98 -16.42
C THR A 188 -10.64 12.48 -17.70
N ASP A 189 -9.34 12.68 -17.82
CA ASP A 189 -8.48 12.12 -18.86
C ASP A 189 -7.79 10.80 -18.41
N LEU A 190 -8.33 10.12 -17.38
CA LEU A 190 -7.86 8.81 -16.96
C LEU A 190 -7.94 7.82 -18.11
N ASP A 191 -6.85 7.11 -18.34
CA ASP A 191 -6.78 5.99 -19.26
C ASP A 191 -6.56 4.67 -18.51
N VAL A 192 -7.05 3.56 -19.06
CA VAL A 192 -6.87 2.24 -18.46
C VAL A 192 -5.40 1.83 -18.36
N THR A 193 -4.54 2.40 -19.19
CA THR A 193 -3.09 2.18 -19.20
C THR A 193 -2.32 3.05 -18.21
N ASP A 194 -2.97 4.04 -17.59
CA ASP A 194 -2.33 4.92 -16.62
C ASP A 194 -1.86 4.13 -15.38
N ARG A 195 -0.72 4.51 -14.86
CA ARG A 195 -0.19 3.89 -13.63
C ARG A 195 -1.15 4.03 -12.45
N ALA A 196 -1.88 5.14 -12.38
CA ALA A 196 -2.88 5.39 -11.35
C ALA A 196 -4.02 4.37 -11.33
N ALA A 197 -4.38 3.78 -12.47
CA ALA A 197 -5.40 2.74 -12.57
C ALA A 197 -4.95 1.39 -11.98
N HIS A 198 -3.64 1.14 -11.90
CA HIS A 198 -3.07 -0.15 -11.51
C HIS A 198 -2.41 -0.19 -10.13
N ILE A 199 -1.99 0.96 -9.59
CA ILE A 199 -1.14 1.05 -8.39
C ILE A 199 -1.89 0.82 -7.07
N CYS A 200 -3.21 0.71 -7.09
CA CYS A 200 -3.99 0.60 -5.86
C CYS A 200 -3.66 -0.71 -5.11
N PRO A 201 -3.19 -0.65 -3.84
CA PRO A 201 -2.80 -1.83 -3.08
C PRO A 201 -4.01 -2.63 -2.57
N THR A 202 -5.21 -2.06 -2.70
CA THR A 202 -6.48 -2.69 -2.33
C THR A 202 -7.42 -2.76 -3.53
N GLY A 203 -8.64 -3.22 -3.32
CA GLY A 203 -9.68 -3.24 -4.35
C GLY A 203 -10.46 -1.91 -4.49
N ALA A 204 -9.86 -0.76 -4.10
CA ALA A 204 -10.53 0.53 -4.22
C ALA A 204 -10.57 1.03 -5.68
N ILE A 205 -9.48 0.89 -6.43
CA ILE A 205 -9.46 1.17 -7.89
C ILE A 205 -9.32 -0.15 -8.61
N LEU A 206 -10.20 -0.43 -9.55
CA LEU A 206 -10.29 -1.69 -10.27
C LEU A 206 -10.49 -1.45 -11.76
N ILE A 207 -9.85 -2.28 -12.57
CA ILE A 207 -10.14 -2.38 -14.00
C ILE A 207 -11.39 -3.24 -14.15
N LYS A 208 -12.38 -2.71 -14.86
CA LYS A 208 -13.64 -3.41 -15.10
C LYS A 208 -13.42 -4.65 -15.97
N ARG A 209 -14.26 -5.67 -15.77
CA ARG A 209 -14.28 -6.91 -16.55
C ARG A 209 -13.03 -7.78 -16.45
N THR A 210 -12.09 -7.46 -15.52
CA THR A 210 -10.88 -8.26 -15.28
C THR A 210 -10.92 -9.05 -13.96
N GLY A 211 -11.89 -8.75 -13.11
CA GLY A 211 -12.05 -9.45 -11.83
C GLY A 211 -12.27 -10.96 -12.01
N TYR A 212 -11.67 -11.74 -11.13
CA TYR A 212 -11.79 -13.20 -11.08
C TYR A 212 -11.25 -13.97 -12.30
N GLN A 213 -10.49 -13.32 -13.19
CA GLN A 213 -9.88 -13.99 -14.34
C GLN A 213 -8.76 -14.96 -13.92
N VAL A 214 -8.05 -14.65 -12.83
CA VAL A 214 -7.05 -15.54 -12.25
C VAL A 214 -7.73 -16.46 -11.23
N PRO A 215 -7.67 -17.78 -11.42
CA PRO A 215 -8.29 -18.73 -10.49
C PRO A 215 -7.70 -18.65 -9.07
N ILE A 216 -8.52 -18.99 -8.08
CA ILE A 216 -8.05 -19.19 -6.70
C ILE A 216 -6.94 -20.25 -6.71
N GLY A 217 -5.85 -20.00 -5.97
CA GLY A 217 -4.65 -20.82 -5.95
C GLY A 217 -3.60 -20.43 -6.99
N GLN A 218 -3.89 -19.48 -7.90
CA GLN A 218 -2.95 -19.01 -8.92
C GLN A 218 -2.62 -17.51 -8.80
N ARG A 219 -3.29 -16.81 -7.87
CA ARG A 219 -3.06 -15.39 -7.62
C ARG A 219 -1.75 -15.21 -6.86
N ILE A 220 -1.18 -14.02 -6.87
CA ILE A 220 0.17 -13.75 -6.36
C ILE A 220 0.34 -14.23 -4.91
N TYR A 221 -0.54 -13.79 -4.02
CA TYR A 221 -0.44 -14.10 -2.59
C TYR A 221 -1.10 -15.43 -2.20
N ASP A 222 -1.67 -16.17 -3.15
CA ASP A 222 -2.04 -17.59 -2.95
C ASP A 222 -0.82 -18.50 -3.00
N GLN A 223 0.21 -18.12 -3.76
CA GLN A 223 1.40 -18.94 -4.01
C GLN A 223 2.58 -18.57 -3.13
N GLN A 224 2.70 -17.29 -2.80
CA GLN A 224 3.84 -16.76 -2.04
C GLN A 224 3.35 -15.76 -1.00
N ALA A 225 3.90 -15.84 0.20
CA ALA A 225 3.68 -14.80 1.21
C ALA A 225 4.29 -13.47 0.76
N ILE A 226 3.73 -12.35 1.23
CA ILE A 226 4.13 -11.01 0.77
C ILE A 226 5.61 -10.70 1.02
N ASP A 227 6.21 -11.26 2.05
CA ASP A 227 7.64 -11.15 2.36
C ASP A 227 8.55 -11.92 1.40
N GLN A 228 7.98 -12.78 0.56
CA GLN A 228 8.68 -13.58 -0.45
C GLN A 228 8.45 -13.07 -1.88
N VAL A 229 7.50 -12.16 -2.05
CA VAL A 229 7.21 -11.54 -3.36
C VAL A 229 8.18 -10.38 -3.56
N SER A 230 9.08 -10.47 -4.56
CA SER A 230 9.89 -9.32 -4.95
C SER A 230 9.00 -8.19 -5.48
N ILE A 231 9.33 -6.95 -5.16
CA ILE A 231 8.57 -5.74 -5.58
C ILE A 231 8.42 -5.68 -7.11
N GLU A 232 9.35 -6.26 -7.86
CA GLU A 232 9.31 -6.36 -9.32
C GLU A 232 8.19 -7.28 -9.85
N LYS A 233 7.62 -8.15 -8.98
CA LYS A 233 6.52 -9.06 -9.34
C LYS A 233 5.14 -8.54 -8.91
N GLU A 234 5.05 -7.32 -8.36
CA GLU A 234 3.74 -6.70 -8.23
C GLU A 234 3.12 -6.58 -9.61
N PRO A 235 1.87 -7.07 -9.80
CA PRO A 235 1.31 -7.16 -11.12
C PRO A 235 1.26 -5.80 -11.77
N SER A 236 2.10 -5.58 -12.79
CA SER A 236 1.73 -4.71 -13.89
C SER A 236 0.52 -5.38 -14.53
N HIS A 237 -0.69 -5.00 -14.15
CA HIS A 237 -1.91 -5.48 -14.78
C HIS A 237 -1.94 -4.99 -16.24
N GLY A 238 -1.38 -5.77 -17.15
CA GLY A 238 -1.30 -5.38 -18.56
C GLY A 238 -0.48 -6.31 -19.45
N GLU A 239 -0.60 -7.63 -19.29
CA GLU A 239 -0.33 -8.62 -20.35
C GLU A 239 -1.46 -9.63 -20.38
#